data_77fe46920fb350c780a75f3370efec20
#
_entry.id   77fe46920fb350c780a75f3370efec20
#
_cell.length_a   1.000
_cell.length_b   1.000
_cell.length_c   1.000
_cell.angle_alpha   90.00
_cell.angle_beta   90.00
_cell.angle_gamma   90.00
#
_symmetry.space_group_name_H-M   'P 1'
#
loop_
_entity.id
_entity.type
_entity.pdbx_description
1 polymer ?
#
loop_
_entity_poly.entity_id
_entity_poly.type
_entity_poly.pdbx_seq_one_letter_code
_entity_poly.pdbx_strand_id
1 'polypeptide(L)'
;MKKFNLIREAAEKRKGGKKELNRLLAAPLTSGQLKKITDDRYLAQMTRCVFNAGFHWRVITSKWSGFEEAFHRFDLGELLTKSPDEWEAYQADTRIVRNWQKIQTVFHNAAMIDQLAEDNGTFGQFFADWPASDQVGLMKFLKKEGSRLGGRTCQWFIRFIGKDGFLLTGDVVTALIANGVDINENPTSQRDLQRAQDAFNHWHEETGLAYSQISRMLSYTVGDNVPVEVLEGYHGTQKVVLQG
;
A
#
# COMPACT_ATOMS: atom_id res chain seq x y z
N MET A 1 4.06 26.11 -4.82
CA MET A 1 3.77 24.81 -5.46
C MET A 1 3.33 25.05 -6.90
N LYS A 2 3.83 24.25 -7.86
CA LYS A 2 3.45 24.38 -9.28
C LYS A 2 2.04 23.84 -9.54
N LYS A 3 1.36 24.39 -10.57
CA LYS A 3 0.08 23.86 -11.07
C LYS A 3 0.25 22.47 -11.64
N PHE A 4 -0.73 21.59 -11.45
CA PHE A 4 -0.61 20.18 -11.82
C PHE A 4 -0.54 19.93 -13.33
N ASN A 5 -1.11 20.83 -14.16
CA ASN A 5 -1.01 20.70 -15.61
C ASN A 5 0.45 20.63 -16.11
N LEU A 6 1.39 21.38 -15.51
CA LEU A 6 2.82 21.34 -15.87
C LEU A 6 3.47 20.00 -15.52
N ILE A 7 3.04 19.39 -14.40
CA ILE A 7 3.49 18.05 -13.98
C ILE A 7 2.98 17.00 -14.98
N ARG A 8 1.69 17.11 -15.36
CA ARG A 8 1.08 16.22 -16.34
C ARG A 8 1.77 16.30 -17.70
N GLU A 9 2.00 17.50 -18.23
CA GLU A 9 2.70 17.71 -19.49
C GLU A 9 4.12 17.11 -19.46
N ALA A 10 4.84 17.27 -18.36
CA ALA A 10 6.17 16.68 -18.20
C ALA A 10 6.09 15.13 -18.19
N ALA A 11 5.12 14.54 -17.50
CA ALA A 11 4.91 13.09 -17.49
C ALA A 11 4.49 12.57 -18.89
N GLU A 12 3.58 13.26 -19.57
CA GLU A 12 3.15 12.93 -20.94
C GLU A 12 4.33 12.94 -21.91
N LYS A 13 5.15 14.00 -21.88
CA LYS A 13 6.35 14.10 -22.71
C LYS A 13 7.31 12.92 -22.50
N ARG A 14 7.53 12.52 -21.25
CA ARG A 14 8.43 11.41 -20.92
C ARG A 14 7.86 10.02 -21.28
N LYS A 15 6.54 9.87 -21.25
CA LYS A 15 5.87 8.56 -21.52
C LYS A 15 5.36 8.43 -22.98
N GLY A 16 5.73 9.34 -23.89
CA GLY A 16 5.33 9.23 -25.30
C GLY A 16 3.93 9.77 -25.62
N GLY A 17 3.39 10.62 -24.73
CA GLY A 17 2.12 11.31 -24.93
C GLY A 17 1.00 10.86 -24.00
N LYS A 18 -0.12 11.60 -24.06
CA LYS A 18 -1.28 11.42 -23.20
C LYS A 18 -1.85 9.99 -23.24
N LYS A 19 -1.89 9.36 -24.42
CA LYS A 19 -2.45 8.00 -24.59
C LYS A 19 -1.60 6.97 -23.82
N GLU A 20 -0.29 7.04 -23.97
CA GLU A 20 0.64 6.11 -23.32
C GLU A 20 0.67 6.32 -21.80
N LEU A 21 0.67 7.58 -21.35
CA LEU A 21 0.59 7.89 -19.93
C LEU A 21 -0.70 7.30 -19.30
N ASN A 22 -1.85 7.45 -19.98
CA ASN A 22 -3.14 6.95 -19.46
C ASN A 22 -3.17 5.42 -19.28
N ARG A 23 -2.42 4.65 -20.06
CA ARG A 23 -2.28 3.19 -19.87
C ARG A 23 -1.69 2.84 -18.50
N LEU A 24 -0.86 3.72 -17.93
CA LEU A 24 -0.20 3.53 -16.64
C LEU A 24 -1.04 4.02 -15.45
N LEU A 25 -2.15 4.72 -15.70
CA LEU A 25 -2.96 5.39 -14.68
C LEU A 25 -4.24 4.62 -14.36
N ALA A 26 -4.08 3.39 -13.87
CA ALA A 26 -5.23 2.61 -13.39
C ALA A 26 -5.99 3.36 -12.28
N ALA A 27 -7.30 3.32 -12.35
CA ALA A 27 -8.14 3.85 -11.29
C ALA A 27 -8.02 3.00 -10.00
N PRO A 28 -8.09 3.60 -8.82
CA PRO A 28 -8.20 2.87 -7.58
C PRO A 28 -9.53 2.12 -7.51
N LEU A 29 -9.64 1.17 -6.58
CA LEU A 29 -10.90 0.51 -6.28
C LEU A 29 -11.90 1.51 -5.67
N THR A 30 -13.17 1.35 -6.02
CA THR A 30 -14.26 2.10 -5.38
C THR A 30 -14.44 1.66 -3.92
N SER A 31 -15.06 2.50 -3.09
CA SER A 31 -15.44 2.12 -1.71
C SER A 31 -16.23 0.81 -1.68
N GLY A 32 -17.20 0.63 -2.58
CA GLY A 32 -17.98 -0.60 -2.67
C GLY A 32 -17.18 -1.85 -3.06
N GLN A 33 -16.09 -1.70 -3.83
CA GLN A 33 -15.18 -2.79 -4.14
C GLN A 33 -14.27 -3.13 -2.95
N LEU A 34 -13.77 -2.12 -2.25
CA LEU A 34 -12.97 -2.32 -1.02
C LEU A 34 -13.78 -3.04 0.06
N LYS A 35 -15.05 -2.64 0.28
CA LYS A 35 -15.96 -3.27 1.25
C LYS A 35 -16.25 -4.76 0.95
N LYS A 36 -16.05 -5.20 -0.28
CA LYS A 36 -16.24 -6.61 -0.70
C LYS A 36 -14.99 -7.49 -0.50
N ILE A 37 -13.84 -6.89 -0.25
CA ILE A 37 -12.63 -7.65 0.08
C ILE A 37 -12.83 -8.23 1.49
N THR A 38 -12.62 -9.52 1.64
CA THR A 38 -12.79 -10.22 2.90
C THR A 38 -11.63 -9.95 3.87
N ASP A 39 -11.85 -10.06 5.17
CA ASP A 39 -10.90 -9.69 6.21
C ASP A 39 -9.62 -10.53 6.17
N ASP A 40 -9.73 -11.80 5.79
CA ASP A 40 -8.60 -12.70 5.52
C ASP A 40 -7.69 -12.17 4.40
N ARG A 41 -8.27 -11.57 3.34
CA ARG A 41 -7.50 -10.98 2.24
C ARG A 41 -6.82 -9.68 2.63
N TYR A 42 -7.41 -8.89 3.51
CA TYR A 42 -6.75 -7.75 4.13
C TYR A 42 -5.55 -8.20 4.96
N LEU A 43 -5.70 -9.23 5.80
CA LEU A 43 -4.61 -9.80 6.61
C LEU A 43 -3.49 -10.36 5.72
N ALA A 44 -3.84 -11.11 4.68
CA ALA A 44 -2.89 -11.63 3.69
C ALA A 44 -2.06 -10.50 3.06
N GLN A 45 -2.72 -9.42 2.62
CA GLN A 45 -2.01 -8.29 2.01
C GLN A 45 -1.13 -7.53 3.01
N MET A 46 -1.58 -7.32 4.26
CA MET A 46 -0.76 -6.76 5.33
C MET A 46 0.49 -7.60 5.56
N THR A 47 0.31 -8.92 5.72
CA THR A 47 1.40 -9.88 5.91
C THR A 47 2.40 -9.80 4.76
N ARG A 48 1.93 -9.78 3.52
CA ARG A 48 2.80 -9.67 2.34
C ARG A 48 3.63 -8.39 2.38
N CYS A 49 3.03 -7.24 2.73
CA CYS A 49 3.74 -5.98 2.84
C CYS A 49 4.79 -5.99 3.97
N VAL A 50 4.44 -6.56 5.13
CA VAL A 50 5.38 -6.71 6.26
C VAL A 50 6.55 -7.62 5.88
N PHE A 51 6.29 -8.76 5.23
CA PHE A 51 7.37 -9.67 4.84
C PHE A 51 8.23 -9.12 3.71
N ASN A 52 7.69 -8.35 2.77
CA ASN A 52 8.46 -7.67 1.73
C ASN A 52 9.42 -6.60 2.29
N ALA A 53 9.10 -5.97 3.40
CA ALA A 53 9.96 -4.96 4.02
C ALA A 53 11.32 -5.58 4.42
N GLY A 54 12.43 -5.15 3.78
CA GLY A 54 13.77 -5.64 4.05
C GLY A 54 14.10 -7.00 3.42
N PHE A 55 13.25 -7.53 2.55
CA PHE A 55 13.54 -8.73 1.73
C PHE A 55 13.37 -8.42 0.24
N HIS A 56 14.03 -9.22 -0.59
CA HIS A 56 13.78 -9.16 -2.02
C HIS A 56 12.37 -9.71 -2.31
N TRP A 57 11.50 -8.90 -2.90
CA TRP A 57 10.09 -9.24 -3.13
C TRP A 57 9.85 -10.59 -3.84
N ARG A 58 10.79 -11.04 -4.70
CA ARG A 58 10.73 -12.34 -5.40
C ARG A 58 10.75 -13.51 -4.42
N VAL A 59 11.46 -13.41 -3.30
CA VAL A 59 11.53 -14.45 -2.27
C VAL A 59 10.16 -14.65 -1.63
N ILE A 60 9.47 -13.56 -1.32
CA ILE A 60 8.12 -13.63 -0.73
C ILE A 60 7.13 -14.14 -1.77
N THR A 61 7.23 -13.66 -3.01
CA THR A 61 6.33 -14.11 -4.11
C THR A 61 6.48 -15.60 -4.39
N SER A 62 7.71 -16.14 -4.45
CA SER A 62 7.94 -17.58 -4.70
C SER A 62 7.46 -18.49 -3.56
N LYS A 63 7.38 -17.97 -2.34
CA LYS A 63 6.90 -18.70 -1.16
C LYS A 63 5.44 -18.44 -0.83
N TRP A 64 4.73 -17.61 -1.61
CA TRP A 64 3.42 -17.13 -1.19
C TRP A 64 2.38 -18.24 -1.00
N SER A 65 2.37 -19.28 -1.84
CA SER A 65 1.52 -20.46 -1.65
C SER A 65 1.77 -21.16 -0.32
N GLY A 66 3.03 -21.21 0.13
CA GLY A 66 3.40 -21.74 1.44
C GLY A 66 2.89 -20.86 2.59
N PHE A 67 2.85 -19.53 2.41
CA PHE A 67 2.23 -18.62 3.38
C PHE A 67 0.73 -18.86 3.49
N GLU A 68 0.01 -18.98 2.36
CA GLU A 68 -1.43 -19.26 2.33
C GLU A 68 -1.73 -20.59 3.03
N GLU A 69 -0.94 -21.63 2.78
CA GLU A 69 -1.10 -22.94 3.43
C GLU A 69 -0.79 -22.87 4.93
N ALA A 70 0.38 -22.30 5.30
CA ALA A 70 0.83 -22.26 6.70
C ALA A 70 -0.12 -21.45 7.59
N PHE A 71 -0.64 -20.33 7.08
CA PHE A 71 -1.55 -19.46 7.82
C PHE A 71 -3.04 -19.73 7.51
N HIS A 72 -3.40 -20.96 7.11
CA HIS A 72 -4.80 -21.38 6.89
C HIS A 72 -5.58 -20.41 6.00
N ARG A 73 -4.96 -19.95 4.88
CA ARG A 73 -5.49 -18.90 3.99
C ARG A 73 -5.81 -17.60 4.72
N PHE A 74 -5.14 -17.35 5.82
CA PHE A 74 -5.33 -16.19 6.69
C PHE A 74 -6.72 -16.10 7.35
N ASP A 75 -7.39 -17.25 7.53
CA ASP A 75 -8.64 -17.32 8.28
C ASP A 75 -8.44 -16.81 9.72
N LEU A 76 -9.19 -15.76 10.09
CA LEU A 76 -9.02 -15.11 11.40
C LEU A 76 -9.41 -16.04 12.54
N GLY A 77 -10.48 -16.81 12.38
CA GLY A 77 -10.96 -17.75 13.40
C GLY A 77 -9.91 -18.81 13.71
N GLU A 78 -9.31 -19.41 12.67
CA GLU A 78 -8.23 -20.39 12.82
C GLU A 78 -6.98 -19.76 13.45
N LEU A 79 -6.61 -18.53 13.06
CA LEU A 79 -5.40 -17.90 13.56
C LEU A 79 -5.53 -17.41 15.01
N LEU A 80 -6.68 -16.87 15.40
CA LEU A 80 -6.89 -16.29 16.73
C LEU A 80 -7.12 -17.34 17.81
N THR A 81 -7.50 -18.56 17.43
CA THR A 81 -7.69 -19.68 18.37
C THR A 81 -6.41 -20.46 18.68
N LYS A 82 -5.31 -20.20 17.94
CA LYS A 82 -4.03 -20.90 18.15
C LYS A 82 -3.41 -20.57 19.50
N SER A 83 -2.90 -21.63 20.14
CA SER A 83 -2.11 -21.51 21.37
C SER A 83 -0.74 -20.87 21.12
N PRO A 84 -0.06 -20.36 22.18
CA PRO A 84 1.31 -19.83 22.04
C PRO A 84 2.29 -20.85 21.43
N ASP A 85 2.20 -22.13 21.79
CA ASP A 85 3.08 -23.19 21.30
C ASP A 85 2.88 -23.43 19.79
N GLU A 86 1.63 -23.36 19.29
CA GLU A 86 1.32 -23.46 17.87
C GLU A 86 1.88 -22.26 17.08
N TRP A 87 1.87 -21.06 17.67
CA TRP A 87 2.53 -19.89 17.06
C TRP A 87 4.05 -20.05 17.05
N GLU A 88 4.66 -20.57 18.10
CA GLU A 88 6.10 -20.82 18.16
C GLU A 88 6.56 -21.86 17.11
N ALA A 89 5.72 -22.85 16.81
CA ALA A 89 6.00 -23.85 15.79
C ALA A 89 6.28 -23.26 14.39
N TYR A 90 5.75 -22.08 14.07
CA TYR A 90 6.04 -21.39 12.81
C TYR A 90 7.52 -20.99 12.65
N GLN A 91 8.31 -20.93 13.73
CA GLN A 91 9.75 -20.68 13.65
C GLN A 91 10.51 -21.80 12.94
N ALA A 92 9.97 -23.02 12.94
CA ALA A 92 10.51 -24.17 12.23
C ALA A 92 9.87 -24.41 10.86
N ASP A 93 8.78 -23.70 10.51
CA ASP A 93 8.03 -23.93 9.27
C ASP A 93 8.80 -23.45 8.04
N THR A 94 9.22 -24.39 7.19
CA THR A 94 9.99 -24.11 5.97
C THR A 94 9.15 -23.58 4.81
N ARG A 95 7.82 -23.65 4.88
CA ARG A 95 6.91 -23.10 3.87
C ARG A 95 6.98 -21.59 3.81
N ILE A 96 7.28 -20.92 4.95
CA ILE A 96 7.35 -19.46 5.08
C ILE A 96 8.79 -18.96 5.29
N VAL A 97 8.96 -17.64 5.31
CA VAL A 97 10.21 -17.02 5.75
C VAL A 97 10.22 -16.98 7.29
N ARG A 98 11.17 -17.71 7.87
CA ARG A 98 11.29 -17.91 9.33
C ARG A 98 11.87 -16.67 10.03
N ASN A 99 11.07 -15.62 10.11
CA ASN A 99 11.39 -14.41 10.86
C ASN A 99 10.34 -14.20 11.96
N TRP A 100 10.69 -14.61 13.19
CA TRP A 100 9.77 -14.59 14.32
C TRP A 100 9.08 -13.25 14.53
N GLN A 101 9.83 -12.15 14.47
CA GLN A 101 9.26 -10.81 14.65
C GLN A 101 8.22 -10.45 13.57
N LYS A 102 8.30 -11.04 12.37
CA LYS A 102 7.30 -10.85 11.33
C LYS A 102 6.16 -11.86 11.45
N ILE A 103 6.44 -13.09 11.88
CA ILE A 103 5.42 -14.10 12.14
C ILE A 103 4.43 -13.61 13.20
N GLN A 104 4.93 -13.06 14.31
CA GLN A 104 4.08 -12.48 15.36
C GLN A 104 3.14 -11.38 14.85
N THR A 105 3.52 -10.64 13.77
CA THR A 105 2.66 -9.60 13.23
C THR A 105 1.38 -10.14 12.62
N VAL A 106 1.35 -11.41 12.20
CA VAL A 106 0.15 -12.03 11.63
C VAL A 106 -0.94 -12.11 12.70
N PHE A 107 -0.60 -12.61 13.90
CA PHE A 107 -1.52 -12.67 15.03
C PHE A 107 -2.02 -11.27 15.44
N HIS A 108 -1.08 -10.32 15.64
CA HIS A 108 -1.45 -8.97 16.09
C HIS A 108 -2.33 -8.24 15.08
N ASN A 109 -2.04 -8.39 13.78
CA ASN A 109 -2.85 -7.77 12.74
C ASN A 109 -4.19 -8.48 12.55
N ALA A 110 -4.25 -9.82 12.76
CA ALA A 110 -5.51 -10.55 12.79
C ALA A 110 -6.42 -10.04 13.92
N ALA A 111 -5.89 -9.90 15.14
CA ALA A 111 -6.64 -9.38 16.29
C ALA A 111 -7.12 -7.93 16.06
N MET A 112 -6.29 -7.07 15.45
CA MET A 112 -6.71 -5.71 15.08
C MET A 112 -7.85 -5.73 14.06
N ILE A 113 -7.77 -6.58 13.03
CA ILE A 113 -8.82 -6.71 12.00
C ILE A 113 -10.12 -7.19 12.63
N ASP A 114 -10.06 -8.23 13.47
CA ASP A 114 -11.20 -8.81 14.17
C ASP A 114 -11.92 -7.76 15.03
N GLN A 115 -11.18 -7.04 15.87
CA GLN A 115 -11.72 -5.96 16.70
C GLN A 115 -12.40 -4.85 15.85
N LEU A 116 -11.77 -4.44 14.77
CA LEU A 116 -12.34 -3.41 13.89
C LEU A 116 -13.56 -3.92 13.12
N ALA A 117 -13.61 -5.22 12.81
CA ALA A 117 -14.77 -5.83 12.19
C ALA A 117 -15.96 -5.90 13.16
N GLU A 118 -15.73 -6.23 14.45
CA GLU A 118 -16.77 -6.17 15.49
C GLU A 118 -17.39 -4.77 15.60
N ASP A 119 -16.55 -3.73 15.58
CA ASP A 119 -16.98 -2.34 15.75
C ASP A 119 -17.68 -1.76 14.51
N ASN A 120 -17.33 -2.24 13.30
CA ASN A 120 -17.73 -1.61 12.03
C ASN A 120 -18.44 -2.56 11.05
N GLY A 121 -18.67 -3.82 11.43
CA GLY A 121 -19.23 -4.87 10.58
C GLY A 121 -18.18 -5.66 9.80
N THR A 122 -17.20 -5.00 9.15
CA THR A 122 -16.01 -5.62 8.56
C THR A 122 -14.83 -4.66 8.62
N PHE A 123 -13.60 -5.17 8.60
CA PHE A 123 -12.43 -4.31 8.41
C PHE A 123 -12.52 -3.54 7.10
N GLY A 124 -13.04 -4.17 6.04
CA GLY A 124 -13.24 -3.55 4.74
C GLY A 124 -14.15 -2.32 4.79
N GLN A 125 -15.18 -2.30 5.63
CA GLN A 125 -16.04 -1.13 5.84
C GLN A 125 -15.27 0.00 6.51
N PHE A 126 -14.63 -0.27 7.64
CA PHE A 126 -13.76 0.70 8.33
C PHE A 126 -12.71 1.30 7.37
N PHE A 127 -11.99 0.45 6.66
CA PHE A 127 -10.89 0.86 5.80
C PHE A 127 -11.37 1.66 4.58
N ALA A 128 -12.47 1.24 3.94
CA ALA A 128 -13.04 1.92 2.77
C ALA A 128 -13.60 3.30 3.11
N ASP A 129 -14.20 3.45 4.29
CA ASP A 129 -14.85 4.70 4.72
C ASP A 129 -13.84 5.75 5.22
N TRP A 130 -12.59 5.37 5.51
CA TRP A 130 -11.55 6.33 5.82
C TRP A 130 -11.24 7.20 4.60
N PRO A 131 -11.32 8.56 4.69
CA PRO A 131 -11.17 9.42 3.52
C PRO A 131 -9.74 9.39 2.95
N ALA A 132 -9.62 9.37 1.63
CA ALA A 132 -8.31 9.43 0.96
C ALA A 132 -7.60 10.77 1.21
N SER A 133 -8.34 11.83 1.49
CA SER A 133 -7.84 13.15 1.88
C SER A 133 -7.13 13.16 3.25
N ASP A 134 -7.26 12.09 4.05
CA ASP A 134 -6.58 11.89 5.33
C ASP A 134 -5.81 10.56 5.37
N GLN A 135 -5.02 10.28 4.34
CA GLN A 135 -4.16 9.09 4.34
C GLN A 135 -3.14 9.11 5.49
N VAL A 136 -2.65 10.28 5.89
CA VAL A 136 -1.70 10.42 6.99
C VAL A 136 -2.33 10.01 8.32
N GLY A 137 -3.59 10.34 8.55
CA GLY A 137 -4.37 9.86 9.69
C GLY A 137 -4.51 8.33 9.69
N LEU A 138 -4.87 7.73 8.54
CA LEU A 138 -4.93 6.28 8.39
C LEU A 138 -3.58 5.61 8.66
N MET A 139 -2.48 6.17 8.15
CA MET A 139 -1.12 5.66 8.42
C MET A 139 -0.76 5.72 9.90
N LYS A 140 -1.15 6.80 10.58
CA LYS A 140 -0.95 6.96 12.02
C LYS A 140 -1.76 5.94 12.82
N PHE A 141 -3.02 5.73 12.44
CA PHE A 141 -3.90 4.73 13.04
C PHE A 141 -3.31 3.32 12.88
N LEU A 142 -3.02 2.89 11.65
CA LEU A 142 -2.48 1.56 11.38
C LEU A 142 -1.08 1.32 11.99
N LYS A 143 -0.27 2.37 12.17
CA LYS A 143 0.99 2.27 12.90
C LYS A 143 0.78 2.03 14.39
N LYS A 144 -0.26 2.62 14.98
CA LYS A 144 -0.57 2.53 16.42
C LYS A 144 -1.24 1.21 16.76
N GLU A 145 -2.28 0.82 16.02
CA GLU A 145 -3.12 -0.34 16.32
C GLU A 145 -2.58 -1.64 15.69
N GLY A 146 -1.90 -1.53 14.54
CA GLY A 146 -1.32 -2.69 13.85
C GLY A 146 0.16 -2.90 14.18
N SER A 147 0.64 -4.09 13.85
CA SER A 147 2.03 -4.49 14.05
C SER A 147 2.82 -4.36 12.74
N ARG A 148 3.90 -3.55 12.76
CA ARG A 148 4.80 -3.26 11.62
C ARG A 148 4.09 -2.65 10.39
N LEU A 149 2.95 -1.99 10.59
CA LEU A 149 2.21 -1.26 9.57
C LEU A 149 2.54 0.25 9.56
N GLY A 150 3.75 0.63 9.94
CA GLY A 150 4.19 2.02 9.88
C GLY A 150 4.90 2.40 8.58
N GLY A 151 5.02 3.71 8.32
CA GLY A 151 5.82 4.29 7.25
C GLY A 151 5.51 3.74 5.85
N ARG A 152 6.55 3.31 5.13
CA ARG A 152 6.39 2.80 3.75
C ARG A 152 5.59 1.51 3.68
N THR A 153 5.63 0.64 4.70
CA THR A 153 4.85 -0.61 4.71
C THR A 153 3.35 -0.32 4.60
N CYS A 154 2.86 0.65 5.36
CA CYS A 154 1.46 1.10 5.29
C CYS A 154 1.11 1.68 3.91
N GLN A 155 1.97 2.54 3.34
CA GLN A 155 1.73 3.11 2.02
C GLN A 155 1.67 2.03 0.92
N TRP A 156 2.54 1.02 0.98
CA TRP A 156 2.48 -0.12 0.08
C TRP A 156 1.23 -0.97 0.29
N PHE A 157 0.79 -1.17 1.54
CA PHE A 157 -0.46 -1.86 1.83
C PHE A 157 -1.65 -1.13 1.19
N ILE A 158 -1.80 0.19 1.42
CA ILE A 158 -2.85 1.02 0.82
C ILE A 158 -2.84 0.89 -0.71
N ARG A 159 -1.65 0.96 -1.33
CA ARG A 159 -1.48 0.85 -2.78
C ARG A 159 -1.85 -0.52 -3.32
N PHE A 160 -1.40 -1.59 -2.67
CA PHE A 160 -1.59 -2.96 -3.18
C PHE A 160 -2.99 -3.50 -2.94
N ILE A 161 -3.66 -3.09 -1.88
CA ILE A 161 -5.07 -3.41 -1.66
C ILE A 161 -6.00 -2.66 -2.62
N GLY A 162 -5.48 -1.64 -3.30
CA GLY A 162 -6.21 -0.87 -4.30
C GLY A 162 -6.95 0.36 -3.77
N LYS A 163 -6.79 0.72 -2.49
CA LYS A 163 -7.34 1.97 -1.96
C LYS A 163 -6.63 3.18 -2.58
N ASP A 164 -7.40 4.22 -2.86
CA ASP A 164 -6.81 5.47 -3.35
C ASP A 164 -5.87 6.08 -2.31
N GLY A 165 -4.69 6.48 -2.76
CA GLY A 165 -3.68 7.06 -1.91
C GLY A 165 -2.35 7.27 -2.61
N PHE A 166 -1.51 8.12 -2.03
CA PHE A 166 -0.17 8.40 -2.55
C PHE A 166 0.88 7.47 -1.94
N LEU A 167 1.99 7.31 -2.65
CA LEU A 167 3.14 6.52 -2.22
C LEU A 167 4.40 7.37 -2.34
N LEU A 168 5.03 7.69 -1.22
CA LEU A 168 6.25 8.51 -1.15
C LEU A 168 7.49 7.65 -1.45
N THR A 169 7.63 7.23 -2.73
CA THR A 169 8.89 6.67 -3.24
C THR A 169 9.94 7.76 -3.37
N GLY A 170 11.21 7.41 -3.56
CA GLY A 170 12.27 8.38 -3.80
C GLY A 170 11.92 9.34 -4.95
N ASP A 171 11.43 8.80 -6.09
CA ASP A 171 11.02 9.62 -7.24
C ASP A 171 9.86 10.57 -6.91
N VAL A 172 8.84 10.09 -6.17
CA VAL A 172 7.72 10.94 -5.78
C VAL A 172 8.19 12.07 -4.85
N VAL A 173 9.05 11.78 -3.89
CA VAL A 173 9.62 12.77 -2.98
C VAL A 173 10.46 13.80 -3.75
N THR A 174 11.34 13.34 -4.65
CA THR A 174 12.13 14.22 -5.53
C THR A 174 11.21 15.12 -6.38
N ALA A 175 10.14 14.56 -6.95
CA ALA A 175 9.19 15.32 -7.72
C ALA A 175 8.41 16.35 -6.88
N LEU A 176 7.99 15.98 -5.65
CA LEU A 176 7.34 16.90 -4.71
C LEU A 176 8.22 18.12 -4.42
N ILE A 177 9.48 17.90 -4.06
CA ILE A 177 10.46 18.96 -3.77
C ILE A 177 10.68 19.84 -5.02
N ALA A 178 10.90 19.23 -6.18
CA ALA A 178 11.11 19.96 -7.45
C ALA A 178 9.91 20.81 -7.88
N ASN A 179 8.71 20.47 -7.39
CA ASN A 179 7.48 21.21 -7.64
C ASN A 179 7.09 22.16 -6.49
N GLY A 180 8.00 22.40 -5.54
CA GLY A 180 7.88 23.44 -4.51
C GLY A 180 7.13 23.00 -3.26
N VAL A 181 7.09 21.69 -2.96
CA VAL A 181 6.62 21.17 -1.66
C VAL A 181 7.80 21.14 -0.70
N ASP A 182 7.67 21.84 0.44
CA ASP A 182 8.74 22.00 1.45
C ASP A 182 8.74 20.78 2.40
N ILE A 183 9.35 19.68 1.96
CA ILE A 183 9.57 18.45 2.71
C ILE A 183 11.03 18.00 2.61
N ASN A 184 11.47 17.17 3.55
CA ASN A 184 12.80 16.57 3.50
C ASN A 184 12.87 15.46 2.43
N GLU A 185 14.08 15.13 1.96
CA GLU A 185 14.34 14.02 1.03
C GLU A 185 13.94 12.64 1.60
N ASN A 186 13.88 12.51 2.92
CA ASN A 186 13.33 11.34 3.61
C ASN A 186 12.21 11.76 4.56
N PRO A 187 10.97 12.00 4.05
CA PRO A 187 9.87 12.58 4.81
C PRO A 187 9.25 11.56 5.75
N THR A 188 9.77 11.46 6.96
CA THR A 188 9.27 10.56 8.02
C THR A 188 8.60 11.30 9.18
N SER A 189 8.81 12.63 9.27
CA SER A 189 8.19 13.47 10.29
C SER A 189 6.69 13.68 10.00
N GLN A 190 5.89 13.88 11.05
CA GLN A 190 4.46 14.22 10.89
C GLN A 190 4.27 15.50 10.07
N ARG A 191 5.16 16.49 10.25
CA ARG A 191 5.15 17.72 9.48
C ARG A 191 5.33 17.48 7.97
N ASP A 192 6.33 16.66 7.58
CA ASP A 192 6.60 16.39 6.18
C ASP A 192 5.48 15.55 5.54
N LEU A 193 4.97 14.55 6.29
CA LEU A 193 3.85 13.73 5.83
C LEU A 193 2.59 14.59 5.61
N GLN A 194 2.29 15.52 6.53
CA GLN A 194 1.15 16.41 6.40
C GLN A 194 1.31 17.35 5.20
N ARG A 195 2.50 17.93 5.01
CA ARG A 195 2.78 18.79 3.85
C ARG A 195 2.65 18.05 2.51
N ALA A 196 3.08 16.77 2.48
CA ALA A 196 2.85 15.93 1.32
C ALA A 196 1.34 15.71 1.11
N GLN A 197 0.59 15.36 2.17
CA GLN A 197 -0.88 15.21 2.10
C GLN A 197 -1.55 16.47 1.57
N ASP A 198 -1.18 17.64 2.09
CA ASP A 198 -1.79 18.92 1.69
C ASP A 198 -1.52 19.21 0.20
N ALA A 199 -0.32 18.89 -0.30
CA ALA A 199 0.01 19.01 -1.72
C ALA A 199 -0.83 18.07 -2.59
N PHE A 200 -1.01 16.82 -2.18
CA PHE A 200 -1.87 15.87 -2.87
C PHE A 200 -3.34 16.29 -2.84
N ASN A 201 -3.85 16.77 -1.71
CA ASN A 201 -5.21 17.29 -1.59
C ASN A 201 -5.44 18.47 -2.55
N HIS A 202 -4.52 19.43 -2.56
CA HIS A 202 -4.59 20.59 -3.46
C HIS A 202 -4.63 20.16 -4.94
N TRP A 203 -3.77 19.24 -5.38
CA TRP A 203 -3.79 18.76 -6.76
C TRP A 203 -4.99 17.88 -7.09
N HIS A 204 -5.51 17.15 -6.11
CA HIS A 204 -6.78 16.43 -6.26
C HIS A 204 -7.94 17.39 -6.51
N GLU A 205 -8.05 18.46 -5.72
CA GLU A 205 -9.05 19.52 -5.88
C GLU A 205 -8.89 20.25 -7.23
N GLU A 206 -7.66 20.54 -7.66
CA GLU A 206 -7.37 21.19 -8.94
C GLU A 206 -7.79 20.35 -10.14
N THR A 207 -7.69 19.02 -10.06
CA THR A 207 -7.75 18.15 -11.25
C THR A 207 -8.85 17.09 -11.25
N GLY A 208 -9.40 16.76 -10.10
CA GLY A 208 -10.29 15.62 -9.93
C GLY A 208 -9.60 14.24 -10.07
N LEU A 209 -8.27 14.19 -10.23
CA LEU A 209 -7.53 12.94 -10.34
C LEU A 209 -7.42 12.23 -9.00
N ALA A 210 -7.42 10.92 -9.01
CA ALA A 210 -7.15 10.10 -7.84
C ALA A 210 -5.73 10.34 -7.31
N TYR A 211 -5.53 10.26 -5.98
CA TYR A 211 -4.22 10.43 -5.32
C TYR A 211 -3.18 9.45 -5.87
N SER A 212 -3.60 8.24 -6.15
CA SER A 212 -2.75 7.20 -6.74
C SER A 212 -2.29 7.57 -8.15
N GLN A 213 -3.12 8.23 -8.95
CA GLN A 213 -2.79 8.70 -10.29
C GLN A 213 -1.83 9.90 -10.22
N ILE A 214 -2.09 10.86 -9.33
CA ILE A 214 -1.20 12.00 -9.06
C ILE A 214 0.18 11.49 -8.64
N SER A 215 0.24 10.56 -7.68
CA SER A 215 1.48 9.95 -7.20
C SER A 215 2.29 9.27 -8.34
N ARG A 216 1.60 8.55 -9.24
CA ARG A 216 2.26 7.93 -10.41
C ARG A 216 2.78 8.97 -11.40
N MET A 217 1.97 10.00 -11.74
CA MET A 217 2.42 11.06 -12.64
C MET A 217 3.66 11.76 -12.11
N LEU A 218 3.69 12.10 -10.80
CA LEU A 218 4.88 12.66 -10.15
C LEU A 218 6.11 11.78 -10.36
N SER A 219 6.01 10.47 -10.08
CA SER A 219 7.14 9.56 -10.25
C SER A 219 7.65 9.47 -11.68
N TYR A 220 6.80 9.70 -12.67
CA TYR A 220 7.19 9.67 -14.08
C TYR A 220 7.87 10.95 -14.57
N THR A 221 7.91 12.01 -13.77
CA THR A 221 8.59 13.27 -14.13
C THR A 221 10.09 13.29 -13.83
N VAL A 222 10.57 12.37 -13.01
CA VAL A 222 11.96 12.30 -12.51
C VAL A 222 12.56 10.89 -12.69
N GLY A 223 13.80 10.72 -12.30
CA GLY A 223 14.50 9.43 -12.37
C GLY A 223 14.65 8.87 -13.79
N ASP A 224 14.88 7.56 -13.88
CA ASP A 224 15.01 6.85 -15.16
C ASP A 224 13.69 6.83 -15.93
N ASN A 225 13.77 7.07 -17.24
CA ASN A 225 12.58 7.01 -18.08
C ASN A 225 12.30 5.56 -18.54
N VAL A 226 11.82 4.74 -17.61
CA VAL A 226 11.46 3.33 -17.87
C VAL A 226 10.35 3.26 -18.93
N PRO A 227 10.47 2.40 -19.98
CA PRO A 227 9.45 2.21 -21.01
C PRO A 227 8.08 1.82 -20.45
N VAL A 228 7.02 2.21 -21.15
CA VAL A 228 5.62 1.97 -20.73
C VAL A 228 5.33 0.47 -20.58
N GLU A 229 5.79 -0.35 -21.52
CA GLU A 229 5.59 -1.81 -21.55
C GLU A 229 6.20 -2.50 -20.33
N VAL A 230 7.35 -2.02 -19.86
CA VAL A 230 8.01 -2.54 -18.66
C VAL A 230 7.20 -2.17 -17.40
N LEU A 231 6.70 -0.93 -17.34
CA LEU A 231 5.89 -0.47 -16.22
C LEU A 231 4.53 -1.20 -16.14
N GLU A 232 3.89 -1.49 -17.27
CA GLU A 232 2.66 -2.29 -17.32
C GLU A 232 2.89 -3.71 -16.76
N GLY A 233 4.01 -4.33 -17.10
CA GLY A 233 4.40 -5.64 -16.55
C GLY A 233 4.50 -5.64 -15.02
N TYR A 234 5.03 -4.59 -14.42
CA TYR A 234 5.07 -4.45 -12.95
C TYR A 234 3.69 -4.29 -12.32
N HIS A 235 2.75 -3.61 -12.98
CA HIS A 235 1.40 -3.41 -12.45
C HIS A 235 0.56 -4.69 -12.48
N GLY A 236 0.80 -5.60 -13.43
CA GLY A 236 0.10 -6.89 -13.55
C GLY A 236 0.42 -7.88 -12.44
N THR A 237 1.66 -7.87 -11.91
CA THR A 237 2.12 -8.82 -10.88
C THR A 237 1.59 -8.53 -9.47
N GLN A 238 0.95 -7.38 -9.24
CA GLN A 238 0.53 -6.92 -7.91
C GLN A 238 -0.88 -7.38 -7.50
N LYS A 239 -1.69 -7.91 -8.44
CA LYS A 239 -3.10 -8.31 -8.19
C LYS A 239 -3.28 -9.72 -7.60
N VAL A 240 -2.22 -10.48 -7.41
CA VAL A 240 -2.28 -11.93 -7.13
C VAL A 240 -2.86 -12.26 -5.74
N VAL A 241 -2.78 -11.39 -4.76
CA VAL A 241 -3.25 -11.67 -3.38
C VAL A 241 -4.77 -11.54 -3.23
N LEU A 242 -5.42 -10.75 -4.08
CA LEU A 242 -6.86 -10.52 -4.00
C LEU A 242 -7.70 -11.60 -4.72
N GLN A 243 -7.04 -12.56 -5.37
CA GLN A 243 -7.66 -13.62 -6.17
C GLN A 243 -7.53 -15.02 -5.52
N GLY A 244 -7.22 -15.05 -4.22
CA GLY A 244 -7.07 -16.29 -3.44
C GLY A 244 -8.37 -17.06 -3.22
#